data_9d6ac0a8468e6117061cfe9a79a88eb4
#
_entry.id   9d6ac0a8468e6117061cfe9a79a88eb4
#
_cell.length_a   1.000
_cell.length_b   1.000
_cell.length_c   1.000
_cell.angle_alpha   90.00
_cell.angle_beta   90.00
_cell.angle_gamma   90.00
#
_symmetry.space_group_name_H-M   'P 1'
#
loop_
_entity.id
_entity.type
_entity.pdbx_description
1 polymer ?
#
loop_
_entity_poly.entity_id
_entity_poly.type
_entity_poly.pdbx_seq_one_letter_code
_entity_poly.pdbx_strand_id
1 'polypeptide(L)'
;MSKRDFIAFSGVSAGAVAMGAWSPAAISAPEVKLSSITGDAVPISVAERLARIAKAQRLMAENNIDAILLEPGSAMLYFSGVSWWRSERLTTVIIPREGDIGIVTPFFEEPSVRESMTFGDDVRAWNEHENPFDLVAGFLKDRNLKGGRLGLEETVRYFVVDGLKSAAPSFEITSAAPVTQGCRMYKSAAEIALMRKATEVTLTAYRHVYKHLEAGMEPDDVKALMTAAQSQLGGVGSWNMALFGVASAYPHGTNQPQKIEEGQIVLMDCGCSVEGYQADVSRTFVYGEPSARQREVWDTVRKGQQIAFETAQIGTAAGAVDDAVREYYESKGWGPKYKVPGLSHRTGHGIGMDGHERVNFVHGEKTRLAPGMCFSNEPGLYDYDSFGVRLEDCLYMTEKGPAWFSVPPDSLDSPVGKMG
;
A
#
# COMPACT_ATOMS: atom_id res chain seq x y z
N MET A 1 -23.80 55.68 22.65
CA MET A 1 -22.80 56.79 22.61
C MET A 1 -21.54 56.19 21.98
N SER A 2 -21.32 56.51 20.83
CA SER A 2 -20.86 57.62 20.00
C SER A 2 -19.40 57.43 19.61
N LYS A 3 -19.23 57.11 18.33
CA LYS A 3 -18.45 57.81 17.26
C LYS A 3 -16.91 57.93 17.42
N ARG A 4 -16.25 57.35 16.43
CA ARG A 4 -15.25 57.95 15.48
C ARG A 4 -14.05 58.70 16.09
N ASP A 5 -12.86 58.26 15.69
CA ASP A 5 -11.90 59.21 15.11
C ASP A 5 -10.98 58.52 14.11
N PHE A 6 -10.97 59.13 12.92
CA PHE A 6 -10.14 58.89 11.76
C PHE A 6 -8.85 59.72 11.92
N ILE A 7 -7.70 59.09 11.84
CA ILE A 7 -6.44 59.84 11.64
C ILE A 7 -5.83 59.42 10.30
N ALA A 8 -5.88 60.34 9.35
CA ALA A 8 -5.14 60.30 8.12
C ALA A 8 -3.67 60.66 8.39
N PHE A 9 -2.73 59.88 7.85
CA PHE A 9 -1.33 60.28 7.71
C PHE A 9 -0.94 60.28 6.24
N SER A 10 -0.50 61.46 5.83
CA SER A 10 -0.08 61.82 4.49
C SER A 10 1.29 61.22 4.12
N GLY A 11 1.38 60.84 2.91
CA GLY A 11 2.46 60.64 1.98
C GLY A 11 3.93 60.71 2.41
N VAL A 12 4.61 59.60 2.11
CA VAL A 12 6.04 59.64 1.75
C VAL A 12 6.19 58.76 0.49
N SER A 13 6.54 59.39 -0.60
CA SER A 13 6.97 58.75 -1.85
C SER A 13 8.33 58.07 -1.63
N ALA A 14 8.35 56.72 -1.67
CA ALA A 14 9.57 55.96 -1.73
C ALA A 14 9.64 55.22 -3.08
N GLY A 15 10.75 55.43 -3.78
CA GLY A 15 11.00 54.94 -5.12
C GLY A 15 10.90 53.41 -5.22
N ALA A 16 10.26 52.93 -6.27
CA ALA A 16 10.22 51.53 -6.63
C ALA A 16 11.61 51.08 -7.12
N VAL A 17 12.35 50.39 -6.28
CA VAL A 17 13.44 49.55 -6.72
C VAL A 17 12.77 48.27 -7.26
N ALA A 18 12.79 48.10 -8.57
CA ALA A 18 12.39 46.85 -9.23
C ALA A 18 13.38 45.75 -8.81
N MET A 19 13.08 45.02 -7.76
CA MET A 19 13.67 43.70 -7.54
C MET A 19 13.08 42.80 -8.62
N GLY A 20 13.88 42.49 -9.63
CA GLY A 20 13.58 41.41 -10.56
C GLY A 20 13.39 40.12 -9.79
N ALA A 21 12.16 39.66 -9.65
CA ALA A 21 11.86 38.31 -9.18
C ALA A 21 12.42 37.36 -10.25
N TRP A 22 13.56 36.76 -9.97
CA TRP A 22 13.95 35.53 -10.63
C TRP A 22 13.00 34.47 -10.12
N SER A 23 11.91 34.21 -10.83
CA SER A 23 11.20 32.94 -10.72
C SER A 23 12.14 31.89 -11.30
N PRO A 24 12.56 30.88 -10.55
CA PRO A 24 13.20 29.73 -11.17
C PRO A 24 12.21 29.20 -12.21
N ALA A 25 12.68 29.05 -13.46
CA ALA A 25 11.89 28.40 -14.49
C ALA A 25 11.54 27.03 -13.95
N ALA A 26 10.25 26.78 -13.71
CA ALA A 26 9.76 25.44 -13.44
C ALA A 26 10.19 24.61 -14.67
N ILE A 27 11.06 23.63 -14.43
CA ILE A 27 11.38 22.62 -15.45
C ILE A 27 10.03 21.99 -15.76
N SER A 28 9.45 22.29 -16.93
CA SER A 28 8.23 21.62 -17.34
C SER A 28 8.57 20.14 -17.47
N ALA A 29 7.93 19.30 -16.66
CA ALA A 29 8.08 17.85 -16.79
C ALA A 29 7.92 17.50 -18.29
N PRO A 30 8.83 16.69 -18.86
CA PRO A 30 8.74 16.32 -20.27
C PRO A 30 7.37 15.73 -20.54
N GLU A 31 6.74 16.10 -21.67
CA GLU A 31 5.43 15.59 -22.05
C GLU A 31 5.54 14.09 -22.27
N VAL A 32 5.12 13.33 -21.25
CA VAL A 32 5.11 11.87 -21.28
C VAL A 32 4.01 11.43 -22.26
N LYS A 33 4.34 10.74 -23.34
CA LYS A 33 3.37 10.15 -24.28
C LYS A 33 3.41 8.64 -24.15
N LEU A 34 2.79 8.13 -23.09
CA LEU A 34 2.57 6.70 -22.87
C LEU A 34 1.10 6.37 -23.15
N SER A 35 0.84 5.15 -23.56
CA SER A 35 -0.53 4.65 -23.76
C SER A 35 -0.89 3.67 -22.65
N SER A 36 -2.15 3.71 -22.23
CA SER A 36 -2.65 2.76 -21.21
C SER A 36 -2.42 1.30 -21.66
N ILE A 37 -1.97 0.50 -20.73
CA ILE A 37 -1.74 -0.95 -20.89
C ILE A 37 -2.66 -1.78 -19.98
N THR A 38 -3.66 -1.14 -19.35
CA THR A 38 -4.60 -1.80 -18.43
C THR A 38 -5.93 -2.17 -19.05
N GLY A 39 -6.11 -1.95 -20.35
CA GLY A 39 -7.38 -2.22 -21.04
C GLY A 39 -7.82 -3.69 -21.08
N ASP A 40 -6.92 -4.62 -20.78
CA ASP A 40 -7.18 -6.05 -20.64
C ASP A 40 -7.33 -6.52 -19.16
N ALA A 41 -7.25 -5.61 -18.21
CA ALA A 41 -7.46 -5.92 -16.80
C ALA A 41 -8.94 -6.28 -16.56
N VAL A 42 -9.18 -7.44 -15.97
CA VAL A 42 -10.53 -7.92 -15.68
C VAL A 42 -10.86 -7.66 -14.22
N PRO A 43 -11.85 -6.82 -13.91
CA PRO A 43 -12.28 -6.57 -12.53
C PRO A 43 -12.77 -7.84 -11.83
N ILE A 44 -12.68 -7.85 -10.50
CA ILE A 44 -13.21 -8.95 -9.68
C ILE A 44 -14.71 -9.09 -9.89
N SER A 45 -15.13 -10.29 -10.28
CA SER A 45 -16.52 -10.59 -10.61
C SER A 45 -17.43 -10.63 -9.37
N VAL A 46 -18.73 -10.43 -9.59
CA VAL A 46 -19.75 -10.62 -8.53
C VAL A 46 -19.70 -12.04 -7.97
N ALA A 47 -19.54 -13.05 -8.82
CA ALA A 47 -19.47 -14.45 -8.38
C ALA A 47 -18.28 -14.67 -7.42
N GLU A 48 -17.13 -14.07 -7.70
CA GLU A 48 -15.98 -14.15 -6.79
C GLU A 48 -16.22 -13.41 -5.47
N ARG A 49 -16.85 -12.23 -5.49
CA ARG A 49 -17.22 -11.50 -4.27
C ARG A 49 -18.19 -12.30 -3.40
N LEU A 50 -19.19 -12.95 -3.99
CA LEU A 50 -20.11 -13.83 -3.28
C LEU A 50 -19.37 -15.05 -2.67
N ALA A 51 -18.40 -15.62 -3.39
CA ALA A 51 -17.56 -16.68 -2.86
C ALA A 51 -16.68 -16.21 -1.67
N ARG A 52 -16.19 -14.96 -1.69
CA ARG A 52 -15.47 -14.34 -0.56
C ARG A 52 -16.35 -14.18 0.66
N ILE A 53 -17.60 -13.73 0.47
CA ILE A 53 -18.59 -13.63 1.56
C ILE A 53 -18.87 -15.02 2.14
N ALA A 54 -19.12 -16.02 1.31
CA ALA A 54 -19.32 -17.39 1.78
C ALA A 54 -18.09 -17.94 2.54
N LYS A 55 -16.87 -17.60 2.12
CA LYS A 55 -15.64 -17.92 2.87
C LYS A 55 -15.59 -17.18 4.21
N ALA A 56 -15.93 -15.89 4.24
CA ALA A 56 -15.99 -15.11 5.48
C ALA A 56 -17.00 -15.70 6.47
N GLN A 57 -18.17 -16.11 6.00
CA GLN A 57 -19.22 -16.73 6.81
C GLN A 57 -18.76 -18.06 7.42
N ARG A 58 -18.04 -18.91 6.68
CA ARG A 58 -17.42 -20.12 7.23
C ARG A 58 -16.38 -19.79 8.31
N LEU A 59 -15.49 -18.84 8.05
CA LEU A 59 -14.47 -18.41 9.01
C LEU A 59 -15.10 -17.78 10.26
N MET A 60 -16.20 -17.05 10.12
CA MET A 60 -16.95 -16.56 11.28
C MET A 60 -17.49 -17.70 12.14
N ALA A 61 -18.06 -18.73 11.53
CA ALA A 61 -18.54 -19.91 12.25
C ALA A 61 -17.40 -20.63 13.00
N GLU A 62 -16.26 -20.82 12.35
CA GLU A 62 -15.06 -21.44 12.93
C GLU A 62 -14.47 -20.63 14.11
N ASN A 63 -14.65 -19.31 14.11
CA ASN A 63 -14.10 -18.40 15.12
C ASN A 63 -15.14 -17.88 16.12
N ASN A 64 -16.38 -18.40 16.08
CA ASN A 64 -17.49 -17.95 16.93
C ASN A 64 -17.76 -16.44 16.82
N ILE A 65 -17.76 -15.89 15.62
CA ILE A 65 -18.11 -14.52 15.30
C ILE A 65 -19.48 -14.54 14.63
N ASP A 66 -20.41 -13.68 15.07
CA ASP A 66 -21.79 -13.68 14.59
C ASP A 66 -22.02 -12.71 13.42
N ALA A 67 -21.24 -11.65 13.37
CA ALA A 67 -21.19 -10.72 12.25
C ALA A 67 -19.83 -10.00 12.23
N ILE A 68 -19.45 -9.45 11.07
CA ILE A 68 -18.32 -8.53 10.96
C ILE A 68 -18.78 -7.19 10.40
N LEU A 69 -18.11 -6.12 10.83
CA LEU A 69 -18.35 -4.76 10.38
C LEU A 69 -17.09 -4.19 9.74
N LEU A 70 -17.26 -3.58 8.57
CA LEU A 70 -16.19 -3.05 7.73
C LEU A 70 -16.47 -1.56 7.47
N GLU A 71 -15.50 -0.69 7.79
CA GLU A 71 -15.50 0.71 7.35
C GLU A 71 -14.89 0.85 5.94
N PRO A 72 -15.04 2.03 5.27
CA PRO A 72 -14.42 2.31 3.98
C PRO A 72 -12.92 2.02 3.99
N GLY A 73 -12.47 1.28 2.98
CA GLY A 73 -11.11 0.80 2.81
C GLY A 73 -11.07 -0.48 1.99
N SER A 74 -9.89 -1.08 1.92
CA SER A 74 -9.64 -2.29 1.11
C SER A 74 -10.52 -3.48 1.51
N ALA A 75 -10.80 -3.68 2.80
CA ALA A 75 -11.68 -4.77 3.25
C ALA A 75 -13.13 -4.57 2.77
N MET A 76 -13.67 -3.35 2.85
CA MET A 76 -15.00 -3.05 2.30
C MET A 76 -15.06 -3.33 0.80
N LEU A 77 -14.10 -2.81 0.03
CA LEU A 77 -14.00 -3.04 -1.41
C LEU A 77 -13.82 -4.53 -1.75
N TYR A 78 -12.99 -5.27 -0.98
CA TYR A 78 -12.74 -6.70 -1.17
C TYR A 78 -14.02 -7.54 -1.12
N PHE A 79 -14.85 -7.31 -0.09
CA PHE A 79 -16.05 -8.11 0.13
C PHE A 79 -17.26 -7.64 -0.67
N SER A 80 -17.53 -6.34 -0.67
CA SER A 80 -18.77 -5.79 -1.22
C SER A 80 -18.64 -5.18 -2.62
N GLY A 81 -17.43 -4.83 -3.05
CA GLY A 81 -17.22 -4.06 -4.25
C GLY A 81 -17.45 -2.56 -4.07
N VAL A 82 -17.94 -2.12 -2.91
CA VAL A 82 -18.18 -0.71 -2.64
C VAL A 82 -16.85 -0.01 -2.39
N SER A 83 -16.56 0.98 -3.23
CA SER A 83 -15.44 1.89 -3.07
C SER A 83 -15.94 3.20 -2.44
N TRP A 84 -15.49 3.47 -1.23
CA TRP A 84 -15.92 4.66 -0.49
C TRP A 84 -14.76 5.25 0.31
N TRP A 85 -14.87 6.50 0.71
CA TRP A 85 -13.87 7.18 1.53
C TRP A 85 -14.33 7.33 2.99
N ARG A 86 -13.41 7.50 3.88
CA ARG A 86 -13.68 7.77 5.30
C ARG A 86 -13.98 9.26 5.50
N SER A 87 -15.14 9.57 6.09
CA SER A 87 -15.46 10.87 6.64
C SER A 87 -15.74 10.75 8.15
N GLU A 88 -16.14 11.81 8.82
CA GLU A 88 -16.61 11.75 10.22
C GLU A 88 -17.92 10.98 10.36
N ARG A 89 -18.64 10.74 9.26
CA ARG A 89 -19.91 9.99 9.22
C ARG A 89 -19.67 8.50 9.06
N LEU A 90 -20.59 7.72 9.57
CA LEU A 90 -20.55 6.27 9.43
C LEU A 90 -21.08 5.84 8.07
N THR A 91 -20.23 5.29 7.23
CA THR A 91 -20.60 4.36 6.16
C THR A 91 -19.95 3.03 6.46
N THR A 92 -20.72 1.93 6.44
CA THR A 92 -20.21 0.61 6.82
C THR A 92 -20.93 -0.51 6.08
N VAL A 93 -20.20 -1.60 5.82
CA VAL A 93 -20.75 -2.87 5.37
C VAL A 93 -20.78 -3.82 6.55
N ILE A 94 -21.89 -4.52 6.73
CA ILE A 94 -22.08 -5.55 7.74
C ILE A 94 -22.27 -6.88 7.03
N ILE A 95 -21.44 -7.86 7.38
CA ILE A 95 -21.55 -9.24 6.89
C ILE A 95 -22.00 -10.09 8.06
N PRO A 96 -23.24 -10.62 8.07
CA PRO A 96 -23.68 -11.57 9.09
C PRO A 96 -23.10 -12.95 8.82
N ARG A 97 -23.02 -13.79 9.85
CA ARG A 97 -22.56 -15.18 9.71
C ARG A 97 -23.45 -16.00 8.76
N GLU A 98 -24.72 -15.61 8.62
CA GLU A 98 -25.67 -16.21 7.69
C GLU A 98 -26.55 -15.12 7.03
N GLY A 99 -26.89 -15.32 5.75
CA GLY A 99 -27.70 -14.39 4.98
C GLY A 99 -26.91 -13.27 4.28
N ASP A 100 -27.62 -12.30 3.77
CA ASP A 100 -27.08 -11.25 2.90
C ASP A 100 -26.45 -10.11 3.71
N ILE A 101 -25.48 -9.44 3.08
CA ILE A 101 -24.82 -8.25 3.63
C ILE A 101 -25.79 -7.07 3.72
N GLY A 102 -25.49 -6.12 4.61
CA GLY A 102 -26.17 -4.83 4.67
C GLY A 102 -25.17 -3.68 4.68
N ILE A 103 -25.65 -2.53 4.24
CA ILE A 103 -24.90 -1.28 4.24
C ILE A 103 -25.64 -0.26 5.08
N VAL A 104 -24.93 0.46 5.93
CA VAL A 104 -25.44 1.64 6.64
C VAL A 104 -24.68 2.86 6.16
N THR A 105 -25.37 3.90 5.73
CA THR A 105 -24.74 5.10 5.14
C THR A 105 -25.61 6.35 5.38
N PRO A 106 -25.07 7.58 5.34
CA PRO A 106 -25.88 8.79 5.36
C PRO A 106 -26.90 8.83 4.23
N PHE A 107 -28.09 9.35 4.50
CA PHE A 107 -29.19 9.42 3.52
C PHE A 107 -28.78 10.13 2.21
N PHE A 108 -28.04 11.23 2.32
CA PHE A 108 -27.62 11.98 1.14
C PHE A 108 -26.51 11.29 0.32
N GLU A 109 -25.81 10.31 0.91
CA GLU A 109 -24.78 9.49 0.22
C GLU A 109 -25.36 8.20 -0.37
N GLU A 110 -26.55 7.76 0.07
CA GLU A 110 -27.17 6.51 -0.37
C GLU A 110 -27.21 6.34 -1.91
N PRO A 111 -27.63 7.34 -2.72
CA PRO A 111 -27.66 7.18 -4.17
C PRO A 111 -26.28 6.83 -4.75
N SER A 112 -25.22 7.51 -4.31
CA SER A 112 -23.85 7.29 -4.78
C SER A 112 -23.25 5.97 -4.27
N VAL A 113 -23.60 5.57 -3.05
CA VAL A 113 -23.22 4.23 -2.53
C VAL A 113 -23.85 3.14 -3.39
N ARG A 114 -25.14 3.29 -3.75
CA ARG A 114 -25.83 2.34 -4.62
C ARG A 114 -25.21 2.25 -6.02
N GLU A 115 -24.73 3.35 -6.58
CA GLU A 115 -24.01 3.35 -7.86
C GLU A 115 -22.71 2.51 -7.81
N SER A 116 -22.05 2.45 -6.65
CA SER A 116 -20.83 1.64 -6.46
C SER A 116 -21.11 0.15 -6.17
N MET A 117 -22.36 -0.20 -5.81
CA MET A 117 -22.74 -1.58 -5.50
C MET A 117 -22.86 -2.43 -6.76
N THR A 118 -22.38 -3.67 -6.68
CA THR A 118 -22.53 -4.64 -7.77
C THR A 118 -23.48 -5.77 -7.45
N PHE A 119 -23.88 -5.91 -6.18
CA PHE A 119 -24.85 -6.88 -5.66
C PHE A 119 -25.33 -6.46 -4.27
N GLY A 120 -26.43 -7.08 -3.79
CA GLY A 120 -27.11 -6.73 -2.54
C GLY A 120 -28.04 -5.53 -2.72
N ASP A 121 -29.00 -5.37 -1.80
CA ASP A 121 -30.02 -4.30 -1.83
C ASP A 121 -30.37 -3.74 -0.46
N ASP A 122 -29.97 -4.38 0.66
CA ASP A 122 -30.23 -3.90 2.02
C ASP A 122 -29.30 -2.72 2.37
N VAL A 123 -29.74 -1.51 1.96
CA VAL A 123 -29.06 -0.26 2.30
C VAL A 123 -29.95 0.52 3.26
N ARG A 124 -29.42 0.86 4.43
CA ARG A 124 -30.08 1.58 5.51
C ARG A 124 -29.47 2.97 5.63
N ALA A 125 -30.28 3.96 5.31
CA ALA A 125 -29.87 5.35 5.30
C ALA A 125 -30.29 6.06 6.58
N TRP A 126 -29.41 6.89 7.14
CA TRP A 126 -29.63 7.70 8.33
C TRP A 126 -29.55 9.20 8.02
N ASN A 127 -30.38 9.99 8.68
CA ASN A 127 -30.35 11.43 8.59
C ASN A 127 -29.39 12.03 9.63
N GLU A 128 -28.87 13.23 9.40
CA GLU A 128 -27.86 13.89 10.22
C GLU A 128 -28.22 14.03 11.73
N HIS A 129 -29.49 13.97 12.09
CA HIS A 129 -29.94 14.02 13.48
C HIS A 129 -30.17 12.62 14.11
N GLU A 130 -29.99 11.56 13.36
CA GLU A 130 -30.20 10.18 13.81
C GLU A 130 -28.86 9.52 14.21
N ASN A 131 -28.98 8.52 15.07
CA ASN A 131 -27.82 7.72 15.47
C ASN A 131 -27.61 6.55 14.47
N PRO A 132 -26.54 6.55 13.65
CA PRO A 132 -26.31 5.50 12.64
C PRO A 132 -26.13 4.10 13.26
N PHE A 133 -25.68 4.03 14.51
CA PHE A 133 -25.46 2.75 15.19
C PHE A 133 -26.76 2.01 15.52
N ASP A 134 -27.88 2.74 15.64
CA ASP A 134 -29.20 2.13 15.82
C ASP A 134 -29.63 1.35 14.57
N LEU A 135 -29.22 1.80 13.37
CA LEU A 135 -29.45 1.06 12.12
C LEU A 135 -28.58 -0.20 12.03
N VAL A 136 -27.35 -0.14 12.54
CA VAL A 136 -26.48 -1.33 12.66
C VAL A 136 -27.14 -2.34 13.61
N ALA A 137 -27.57 -1.92 14.79
CA ALA A 137 -28.26 -2.78 15.76
C ALA A 137 -29.58 -3.34 15.18
N GLY A 138 -30.34 -2.51 14.44
CA GLY A 138 -31.54 -2.93 13.72
C GLY A 138 -31.26 -3.99 12.67
N PHE A 139 -30.20 -3.83 11.86
CA PHE A 139 -29.78 -4.84 10.90
C PHE A 139 -29.47 -6.19 11.56
N LEU A 140 -28.68 -6.20 12.64
CA LEU A 140 -28.35 -7.41 13.38
C LEU A 140 -29.59 -8.09 13.92
N LYS A 141 -30.52 -7.32 14.48
CA LYS A 141 -31.81 -7.82 14.99
C LYS A 141 -32.68 -8.46 13.88
N ASP A 142 -32.75 -7.84 12.71
CA ASP A 142 -33.53 -8.34 11.56
C ASP A 142 -32.93 -9.64 10.99
N ARG A 143 -31.63 -9.89 11.22
CA ARG A 143 -30.94 -11.18 10.95
C ARG A 143 -31.04 -12.17 12.11
N ASN A 144 -31.97 -11.94 13.09
CA ASN A 144 -32.16 -12.76 14.31
C ASN A 144 -30.92 -12.83 15.23
N LEU A 145 -29.96 -11.91 15.08
CA LEU A 145 -28.81 -11.78 15.97
C LEU A 145 -29.21 -10.89 17.17
N LYS A 146 -29.39 -11.52 18.33
CA LYS A 146 -29.83 -10.82 19.57
C LYS A 146 -28.69 -10.49 20.52
N GLY A 147 -27.48 -10.95 20.21
CA GLY A 147 -26.22 -10.81 20.95
C GLY A 147 -25.21 -11.79 20.39
N GLY A 148 -24.02 -11.83 20.98
CA GLY A 148 -22.92 -12.66 20.53
C GLY A 148 -21.67 -11.85 20.29
N ARG A 149 -20.87 -12.22 19.30
CA ARG A 149 -19.58 -11.55 18.99
C ARG A 149 -19.66 -10.79 17.67
N LEU A 150 -19.45 -9.48 17.73
CA LEU A 150 -19.35 -8.59 16.57
C LEU A 150 -17.86 -8.30 16.29
N GLY A 151 -17.35 -8.88 15.21
CA GLY A 151 -15.99 -8.64 14.77
C GLY A 151 -15.86 -7.28 14.04
N LEU A 152 -14.90 -6.47 14.44
CA LEU A 152 -14.56 -5.24 13.72
C LEU A 152 -13.27 -5.44 12.94
N GLU A 153 -13.28 -4.96 11.69
CA GLU A 153 -12.08 -4.92 10.86
C GLU A 153 -10.99 -4.08 11.56
N GLU A 154 -9.74 -4.41 11.35
CA GLU A 154 -8.63 -3.96 12.19
C GLU A 154 -8.39 -2.45 12.14
N THR A 155 -8.85 -1.77 11.11
CA THR A 155 -8.67 -0.33 10.92
C THR A 155 -9.92 0.50 11.29
N VAL A 156 -10.96 -0.13 11.83
CA VAL A 156 -12.19 0.54 12.29
C VAL A 156 -11.85 1.55 13.38
N ARG A 157 -12.36 2.77 13.19
CA ARG A 157 -12.09 3.90 14.07
C ARG A 157 -12.76 3.74 15.44
N TYR A 158 -12.15 4.30 16.48
CA TYR A 158 -12.60 4.13 17.86
C TYR A 158 -14.04 4.63 18.09
N PHE A 159 -14.47 5.74 17.44
CA PHE A 159 -15.85 6.25 17.60
C PHE A 159 -16.90 5.23 17.16
N VAL A 160 -16.57 4.37 16.18
CA VAL A 160 -17.45 3.28 15.74
C VAL A 160 -17.55 2.21 16.84
N VAL A 161 -16.42 1.87 17.44
CA VAL A 161 -16.37 0.94 18.59
C VAL A 161 -17.26 1.43 19.73
N ASP A 162 -17.13 2.71 20.08
CA ASP A 162 -17.87 3.33 21.19
C ASP A 162 -19.37 3.43 20.90
N GLY A 163 -19.73 3.84 19.68
CA GLY A 163 -21.12 3.89 19.22
C GLY A 163 -21.79 2.51 19.22
N LEU A 164 -21.08 1.47 18.75
CA LEU A 164 -21.58 0.09 18.76
C LEU A 164 -21.77 -0.46 20.17
N LYS A 165 -20.86 -0.20 21.10
CA LYS A 165 -21.02 -0.59 22.51
C LYS A 165 -22.28 0.00 23.13
N SER A 166 -22.63 1.21 22.73
CA SER A 166 -23.83 1.90 23.23
C SER A 166 -25.12 1.39 22.58
N ALA A 167 -25.13 1.20 21.25
CA ALA A 167 -26.34 0.84 20.49
C ALA A 167 -26.60 -0.68 20.47
N ALA A 168 -25.57 -1.51 20.61
CA ALA A 168 -25.66 -2.96 20.57
C ALA A 168 -24.96 -3.63 21.80
N PRO A 169 -25.36 -3.29 23.05
CA PRO A 169 -24.65 -3.70 24.26
C PRO A 169 -24.69 -5.22 24.53
N SER A 170 -25.54 -5.96 23.83
CA SER A 170 -25.59 -7.42 23.92
C SER A 170 -24.51 -8.11 23.09
N PHE A 171 -23.73 -7.36 22.32
CA PHE A 171 -22.61 -7.92 21.54
C PHE A 171 -21.28 -7.63 22.22
N GLU A 172 -20.44 -8.66 22.32
CA GLU A 172 -19.03 -8.53 22.60
C GLU A 172 -18.30 -8.03 21.34
N ILE A 173 -17.66 -6.86 21.42
CA ILE A 173 -16.82 -6.37 20.33
C ILE A 173 -15.50 -7.13 20.32
N THR A 174 -15.15 -7.71 19.18
CA THR A 174 -13.93 -8.51 18.99
C THR A 174 -13.24 -8.14 17.67
N SER A 175 -12.02 -8.66 17.45
CA SER A 175 -11.33 -8.50 16.16
C SER A 175 -11.93 -9.37 15.07
N ALA A 176 -12.13 -8.81 13.87
CA ALA A 176 -12.48 -9.57 12.67
C ALA A 176 -11.26 -10.19 11.96
N ALA A 177 -10.03 -9.98 12.46
CA ALA A 177 -8.79 -10.45 11.83
C ALA A 177 -8.79 -11.92 11.38
N PRO A 178 -9.33 -12.89 12.17
CA PRO A 178 -9.40 -14.28 11.73
C PRO A 178 -10.22 -14.45 10.43
N VAL A 179 -11.17 -13.55 10.18
CA VAL A 179 -12.05 -13.57 9.00
C VAL A 179 -11.47 -12.72 7.88
N THR A 180 -11.22 -11.45 8.12
CA THR A 180 -10.76 -10.48 7.12
C THR A 180 -9.40 -10.85 6.56
N GLN A 181 -8.41 -11.09 7.41
CA GLN A 181 -7.07 -11.53 7.01
C GLN A 181 -7.09 -12.96 6.49
N GLY A 182 -7.86 -13.86 7.13
CA GLY A 182 -8.04 -15.24 6.68
C GLY A 182 -8.61 -15.35 5.27
N CYS A 183 -9.42 -14.38 4.84
CA CYS A 183 -9.89 -14.28 3.45
C CYS A 183 -8.81 -13.70 2.53
N ARG A 184 -8.23 -12.56 2.87
CA ARG A 184 -7.35 -11.74 2.02
C ARG A 184 -5.94 -12.31 1.86
N MET A 185 -5.48 -13.10 2.85
CA MET A 185 -4.13 -13.67 2.85
C MET A 185 -3.86 -14.53 1.61
N TYR A 186 -4.86 -15.25 1.09
CA TYR A 186 -4.74 -16.16 -0.04
C TYR A 186 -5.41 -15.57 -1.28
N LYS A 187 -4.62 -15.08 -2.21
CA LYS A 187 -5.08 -14.43 -3.45
C LYS A 187 -5.56 -15.48 -4.44
N SER A 188 -6.66 -15.20 -5.09
CA SER A 188 -7.16 -15.96 -6.23
C SER A 188 -6.31 -15.70 -7.49
N ALA A 189 -6.51 -16.50 -8.53
CA ALA A 189 -5.86 -16.27 -9.81
C ALA A 189 -6.23 -14.91 -10.44
N ALA A 190 -7.48 -14.42 -10.22
CA ALA A 190 -7.91 -13.12 -10.69
C ALA A 190 -7.19 -11.98 -9.95
N GLU A 191 -7.03 -12.09 -8.63
CA GLU A 191 -6.27 -11.15 -7.82
C GLU A 191 -4.79 -11.09 -8.23
N ILE A 192 -4.16 -12.25 -8.44
CA ILE A 192 -2.77 -12.34 -8.92
C ILE A 192 -2.63 -11.71 -10.31
N ALA A 193 -3.60 -11.87 -11.20
CA ALA A 193 -3.57 -11.24 -12.51
C ALA A 193 -3.61 -9.71 -12.43
N LEU A 194 -4.40 -9.14 -11.52
CA LEU A 194 -4.46 -7.69 -11.29
C LEU A 194 -3.17 -7.14 -10.66
N MET A 195 -2.59 -7.87 -9.70
CA MET A 195 -1.27 -7.51 -9.12
C MET A 195 -0.17 -7.57 -10.19
N ARG A 196 -0.19 -8.56 -11.07
CA ARG A 196 0.73 -8.69 -12.21
C ARG A 196 0.60 -7.48 -13.15
N LYS A 197 -0.63 -7.04 -13.43
CA LYS A 197 -0.88 -5.85 -14.25
C LYS A 197 -0.37 -4.57 -13.59
N ALA A 198 -0.59 -4.39 -12.29
CA ALA A 198 -0.05 -3.26 -11.53
C ALA A 198 1.49 -3.25 -11.56
N THR A 199 2.12 -4.42 -11.44
CA THR A 199 3.58 -4.58 -11.55
C THR A 199 4.08 -4.23 -12.96
N GLU A 200 3.37 -4.63 -14.02
CA GLU A 200 3.69 -4.28 -15.40
C GLU A 200 3.66 -2.78 -15.64
N VAL A 201 2.64 -2.09 -15.14
CA VAL A 201 2.52 -0.62 -15.16
C VAL A 201 3.72 0.01 -14.45
N THR A 202 4.02 -0.42 -13.23
CA THR A 202 5.10 0.13 -12.40
C THR A 202 6.47 -0.06 -13.07
N LEU A 203 6.80 -1.25 -13.58
CA LEU A 203 8.06 -1.49 -14.28
C LEU A 203 8.18 -0.71 -15.60
N THR A 204 7.06 -0.54 -16.32
CA THR A 204 7.06 0.26 -17.55
C THR A 204 7.31 1.74 -17.24
N ALA A 205 6.71 2.26 -16.16
CA ALA A 205 6.98 3.60 -15.67
C ALA A 205 8.45 3.75 -15.22
N TYR A 206 9.03 2.78 -14.53
CA TYR A 206 10.46 2.78 -14.18
C TYR A 206 11.36 2.89 -15.40
N ARG A 207 11.09 2.14 -16.49
CA ARG A 207 11.87 2.24 -17.73
C ARG A 207 11.79 3.61 -18.36
N HIS A 208 10.63 4.25 -18.26
CA HIS A 208 10.45 5.61 -18.74
C HIS A 208 11.24 6.59 -17.89
N VAL A 209 11.04 6.57 -16.57
CA VAL A 209 11.71 7.48 -15.62
C VAL A 209 13.22 7.36 -15.70
N TYR A 210 13.76 6.14 -15.67
CA TYR A 210 15.20 5.89 -15.75
C TYR A 210 15.89 6.58 -16.95
N LYS A 211 15.19 6.67 -18.08
CA LYS A 211 15.70 7.32 -19.30
C LYS A 211 15.63 8.86 -19.28
N HIS A 212 14.87 9.42 -18.33
CA HIS A 212 14.59 10.84 -18.26
C HIS A 212 15.13 11.49 -16.97
N LEU A 213 15.94 10.73 -16.20
CA LEU A 213 16.63 11.30 -15.06
C LEU A 213 17.72 12.26 -15.53
N GLU A 214 17.80 13.41 -14.88
CA GLU A 214 18.79 14.47 -15.18
C GLU A 214 19.47 14.93 -13.89
N ALA A 215 20.74 15.31 -14.00
CA ALA A 215 21.47 15.93 -12.89
C ALA A 215 20.74 17.20 -12.40
N GLY A 216 20.67 17.36 -11.09
CA GLY A 216 20.00 18.49 -10.45
C GLY A 216 18.51 18.27 -10.15
N MET A 217 17.87 17.20 -10.63
CA MET A 217 16.51 16.84 -10.24
C MET A 217 16.43 16.61 -8.74
N GLU A 218 15.34 17.08 -8.14
CA GLU A 218 14.98 16.85 -6.74
C GLU A 218 14.01 15.63 -6.62
N PRO A 219 13.81 15.06 -5.43
CA PRO A 219 12.90 13.92 -5.25
C PRO A 219 11.50 14.17 -5.79
N ASP A 220 10.98 15.40 -5.66
CA ASP A 220 9.64 15.73 -6.13
C ASP A 220 9.54 15.73 -7.67
N ASP A 221 10.60 16.09 -8.39
CA ASP A 221 10.65 16.00 -9.85
C ASP A 221 10.55 14.54 -10.31
N VAL A 222 11.32 13.65 -9.69
CA VAL A 222 11.34 12.22 -10.02
C VAL A 222 10.00 11.55 -9.64
N LYS A 223 9.43 11.89 -8.48
CA LYS A 223 8.12 11.41 -8.06
C LYS A 223 7.01 11.88 -9.00
N ALA A 224 7.04 13.14 -9.44
CA ALA A 224 6.07 13.67 -10.39
C ALA A 224 6.16 12.96 -11.74
N LEU A 225 7.37 12.72 -12.25
CA LEU A 225 7.60 11.99 -13.49
C LEU A 225 7.08 10.54 -13.39
N MET A 226 7.34 9.86 -12.26
CA MET A 226 6.85 8.50 -12.03
C MET A 226 5.33 8.43 -11.93
N THR A 227 4.71 9.37 -11.20
CA THR A 227 3.25 9.47 -11.07
C THR A 227 2.58 9.72 -12.43
N ALA A 228 3.15 10.63 -13.23
CA ALA A 228 2.63 10.92 -14.58
C ALA A 228 2.72 9.69 -15.48
N ALA A 229 3.85 8.96 -15.45
CA ALA A 229 4.04 7.76 -16.23
C ALA A 229 3.06 6.64 -15.82
N GLN A 230 2.93 6.37 -14.52
CA GLN A 230 1.98 5.37 -13.99
C GLN A 230 0.54 5.71 -14.38
N SER A 231 0.12 6.97 -14.23
CA SER A 231 -1.23 7.43 -14.58
C SER A 231 -1.54 7.25 -16.06
N GLN A 232 -0.64 7.64 -16.97
CA GLN A 232 -0.83 7.46 -18.41
C GLN A 232 -0.86 5.99 -18.82
N LEU A 233 -0.14 5.13 -18.12
CA LEU A 233 -0.17 3.68 -18.34
C LEU A 233 -1.45 3.03 -17.80
N GLY A 234 -2.29 3.76 -17.06
CA GLY A 234 -3.58 3.28 -16.52
C GLY A 234 -3.50 2.82 -15.05
N GLY A 235 -2.38 3.05 -14.37
CA GLY A 235 -2.26 2.83 -12.93
C GLY A 235 -2.96 3.94 -12.14
N VAL A 236 -3.53 3.59 -10.99
CA VAL A 236 -4.19 4.53 -10.07
C VAL A 236 -3.59 4.41 -8.67
N GLY A 237 -3.84 5.41 -7.81
CA GLY A 237 -3.35 5.36 -6.44
C GLY A 237 -1.81 5.29 -6.33
N SER A 238 -1.11 5.98 -7.23
CA SER A 238 0.36 5.99 -7.27
C SER A 238 0.96 6.52 -5.97
N TRP A 239 1.95 5.82 -5.46
CA TRP A 239 2.80 6.26 -4.36
C TRP A 239 4.25 6.06 -4.75
N ASN A 240 5.06 7.08 -4.53
CA ASN A 240 6.42 7.12 -5.07
C ASN A 240 7.37 7.80 -4.10
N MET A 241 8.51 7.18 -3.85
CA MET A 241 9.64 7.71 -3.10
C MET A 241 10.88 7.72 -3.99
N ALA A 242 11.70 8.76 -3.84
CA ALA A 242 12.99 8.88 -4.48
C ALA A 242 14.00 9.47 -3.50
N LEU A 243 15.15 8.84 -3.35
CA LEU A 243 16.20 9.17 -2.39
C LEU A 243 17.56 9.13 -3.07
N PHE A 244 18.40 10.14 -2.83
CA PHE A 244 19.67 10.30 -3.52
C PHE A 244 20.85 10.35 -2.55
N GLY A 245 21.99 9.73 -2.91
CA GLY A 245 23.21 9.74 -2.12
C GLY A 245 22.99 9.24 -0.69
N VAL A 246 23.41 10.01 0.30
CA VAL A 246 23.27 9.69 1.74
C VAL A 246 21.81 9.54 2.16
N ALA A 247 20.88 10.27 1.54
CA ALA A 247 19.46 10.16 1.85
C ALA A 247 18.90 8.75 1.59
N SER A 248 19.50 7.96 0.68
CA SER A 248 19.11 6.57 0.43
C SER A 248 19.34 5.64 1.64
N ALA A 249 20.15 6.07 2.61
CA ALA A 249 20.35 5.32 3.85
C ALA A 249 19.15 5.39 4.82
N TYR A 250 18.17 6.26 4.55
CA TYR A 250 16.95 6.40 5.37
C TYR A 250 15.79 5.65 4.67
N PRO A 251 15.40 4.45 5.13
CA PRO A 251 14.48 3.57 4.41
C PRO A 251 13.15 4.19 4.00
N HIS A 252 12.61 5.11 4.82
CA HIS A 252 11.36 5.83 4.55
C HIS A 252 11.59 7.32 4.23
N GLY A 253 12.81 7.69 3.89
CA GLY A 253 13.14 9.04 3.47
C GLY A 253 13.59 9.98 4.58
N THR A 254 13.98 11.17 4.17
CA THR A 254 14.43 12.26 5.02
C THR A 254 13.97 13.60 4.44
N ASN A 255 13.83 14.62 5.29
CA ASN A 255 13.52 15.99 4.88
C ASN A 255 14.78 16.81 4.48
N GLN A 256 15.96 16.19 4.51
CA GLN A 256 17.17 16.88 4.06
C GLN A 256 17.11 17.17 2.55
N PRO A 257 17.51 18.36 2.11
CA PRO A 257 17.59 18.68 0.68
C PRO A 257 18.52 17.71 -0.05
N GLN A 258 18.10 17.25 -1.21
CA GLN A 258 18.85 16.31 -2.03
C GLN A 258 18.60 16.58 -3.52
N LYS A 259 19.62 16.36 -4.32
CA LYS A 259 19.56 16.49 -5.80
C LYS A 259 20.34 15.35 -6.42
N ILE A 260 19.95 14.95 -7.62
CA ILE A 260 20.72 13.96 -8.38
C ILE A 260 22.06 14.56 -8.79
N GLU A 261 23.16 13.90 -8.44
CA GLU A 261 24.52 14.25 -8.84
C GLU A 261 25.23 13.00 -9.43
N GLU A 262 26.24 13.25 -10.26
CA GLU A 262 27.05 12.20 -10.88
C GLU A 262 27.72 11.30 -9.84
N GLY A 263 27.64 10.00 -10.04
CA GLY A 263 28.23 8.98 -9.15
C GLY A 263 27.40 8.67 -7.89
N GLN A 264 26.23 9.30 -7.71
CA GLN A 264 25.37 9.06 -6.54
C GLN A 264 24.43 7.86 -6.73
N ILE A 265 24.14 7.20 -5.61
CA ILE A 265 23.01 6.27 -5.50
C ILE A 265 21.70 7.03 -5.75
N VAL A 266 20.84 6.42 -6.55
CA VAL A 266 19.42 6.74 -6.68
C VAL A 266 18.65 5.51 -6.23
N LEU A 267 17.92 5.63 -5.11
CA LEU A 267 16.99 4.64 -4.62
C LEU A 267 15.57 5.14 -4.87
N MET A 268 14.82 4.39 -5.63
CA MET A 268 13.39 4.66 -5.85
C MET A 268 12.57 3.50 -5.32
N ASP A 269 11.45 3.82 -4.68
CA ASP A 269 10.47 2.88 -4.17
C ASP A 269 9.09 3.33 -4.59
N CYS A 270 8.46 2.57 -5.47
CA CYS A 270 7.31 3.04 -6.23
C CYS A 270 6.29 1.93 -6.48
N GLY A 271 5.03 2.32 -6.41
CA GLY A 271 3.92 1.45 -6.74
C GLY A 271 2.71 2.21 -7.27
N CYS A 272 1.80 1.45 -7.83
CA CYS A 272 0.45 1.89 -8.17
C CYS A 272 -0.51 0.70 -8.05
N SER A 273 -1.79 0.95 -8.23
CA SER A 273 -2.78 -0.12 -8.25
C SER A 273 -3.52 -0.22 -9.58
N VAL A 274 -4.02 -1.43 -9.85
CA VAL A 274 -4.98 -1.71 -10.92
C VAL A 274 -6.15 -2.45 -10.27
N GLU A 275 -7.36 -1.94 -10.45
CA GLU A 275 -8.60 -2.47 -9.83
C GLU A 275 -8.46 -2.68 -8.30
N GLY A 276 -7.70 -1.78 -7.63
CA GLY A 276 -7.45 -1.82 -6.18
C GLY A 276 -6.32 -2.76 -5.74
N TYR A 277 -5.65 -3.49 -6.64
CA TYR A 277 -4.54 -4.38 -6.31
C TYR A 277 -3.20 -3.71 -6.57
N GLN A 278 -2.30 -3.79 -5.58
CA GLN A 278 -1.05 -3.03 -5.51
C GLN A 278 0.11 -3.72 -6.23
N ALA A 279 1.03 -2.91 -6.70
CA ALA A 279 2.42 -3.28 -6.98
C ALA A 279 3.34 -2.56 -5.99
N ASP A 280 4.48 -3.18 -5.69
CA ASP A 280 5.51 -2.65 -4.82
C ASP A 280 6.88 -3.03 -5.38
N VAL A 281 7.68 -2.03 -5.75
CA VAL A 281 8.96 -2.25 -6.44
C VAL A 281 9.97 -1.19 -6.03
N SER A 282 11.06 -1.61 -5.39
CA SER A 282 12.21 -0.72 -5.17
C SER A 282 13.33 -1.01 -6.16
N ARG A 283 13.94 0.04 -6.65
CA ARG A 283 15.13 -0.02 -7.51
C ARG A 283 16.21 0.90 -6.97
N THR A 284 17.41 0.36 -6.90
CA THR A 284 18.61 1.14 -6.58
C THR A 284 19.60 1.04 -7.72
N PHE A 285 20.10 2.17 -8.19
CA PHE A 285 21.11 2.30 -9.23
C PHE A 285 22.00 3.51 -8.96
N VAL A 286 23.00 3.74 -9.80
CA VAL A 286 23.87 4.92 -9.73
C VAL A 286 23.59 5.82 -10.92
N TYR A 287 23.44 7.12 -10.68
CA TYR A 287 23.41 8.10 -11.75
C TYR A 287 24.87 8.35 -12.18
N GLY A 288 25.24 7.85 -13.37
CA GLY A 288 26.61 7.82 -13.86
C GLY A 288 27.37 6.54 -13.51
N GLU A 289 28.69 6.63 -13.28
CA GLU A 289 29.56 5.48 -13.06
C GLU A 289 29.59 5.03 -11.59
N PRO A 290 29.21 3.79 -11.28
CA PRO A 290 29.22 3.29 -9.92
C PRO A 290 30.65 2.98 -9.41
N SER A 291 30.90 3.32 -8.16
CA SER A 291 32.12 2.91 -7.43
C SER A 291 32.12 1.40 -7.13
N ALA A 292 33.29 0.86 -6.85
CA ALA A 292 33.44 -0.54 -6.42
C ALA A 292 32.62 -0.86 -5.16
N ARG A 293 32.52 0.09 -4.20
CA ARG A 293 31.75 -0.09 -2.97
C ARG A 293 30.24 -0.13 -3.24
N GLN A 294 29.73 0.71 -4.14
CA GLN A 294 28.32 0.69 -4.52
C GLN A 294 27.95 -0.64 -5.20
N ARG A 295 28.80 -1.14 -6.09
CA ARG A 295 28.60 -2.48 -6.71
C ARG A 295 28.60 -3.60 -5.66
N GLU A 296 29.59 -3.64 -4.77
CA GLU A 296 29.68 -4.64 -3.70
C GLU A 296 28.43 -4.68 -2.82
N VAL A 297 27.94 -3.51 -2.37
CA VAL A 297 26.75 -3.42 -1.53
C VAL A 297 25.51 -3.84 -2.31
N TRP A 298 25.36 -3.39 -3.54
CA TRP A 298 24.26 -3.77 -4.42
C TRP A 298 24.21 -5.28 -4.67
N ASP A 299 25.34 -5.90 -5.00
CA ASP A 299 25.46 -7.35 -5.22
C ASP A 299 25.13 -8.13 -3.93
N THR A 300 25.52 -7.59 -2.77
CA THR A 300 25.20 -8.17 -1.46
C THR A 300 23.67 -8.13 -1.22
N VAL A 301 23.01 -7.01 -1.48
CA VAL A 301 21.55 -6.89 -1.36
C VAL A 301 20.84 -7.81 -2.35
N ARG A 302 21.29 -7.85 -3.60
CA ARG A 302 20.73 -8.73 -4.64
C ARG A 302 20.83 -10.21 -4.24
N LYS A 303 21.95 -10.62 -3.63
CA LYS A 303 22.09 -11.98 -3.12
C LYS A 303 21.18 -12.25 -1.93
N GLY A 304 20.97 -11.28 -1.04
CA GLY A 304 19.99 -11.37 0.05
C GLY A 304 18.55 -11.56 -0.48
N GLN A 305 18.17 -10.81 -1.50
CA GLN A 305 16.86 -10.95 -2.16
C GLN A 305 16.70 -12.36 -2.79
N GLN A 306 17.75 -12.90 -3.38
CA GLN A 306 17.75 -14.26 -3.93
C GLN A 306 17.62 -15.32 -2.82
N ILE A 307 18.32 -15.16 -1.69
CA ILE A 307 18.20 -16.04 -0.51
C ILE A 307 16.77 -16.03 0.04
N ALA A 308 16.15 -14.87 0.16
CA ALA A 308 14.75 -14.75 0.58
C ALA A 308 13.82 -15.56 -0.33
N PHE A 309 13.95 -15.40 -1.65
CA PHE A 309 13.17 -16.15 -2.63
C PHE A 309 13.39 -17.67 -2.54
N GLU A 310 14.64 -18.11 -2.45
CA GLU A 310 14.98 -19.52 -2.35
C GLU A 310 14.49 -20.16 -1.04
N THR A 311 14.47 -19.40 0.05
CA THR A 311 13.98 -19.83 1.37
C THR A 311 12.46 -19.88 1.46
N ALA A 312 11.76 -19.04 0.70
CA ALA A 312 10.30 -18.95 0.71
C ALA A 312 9.63 -20.16 0.04
N GLN A 313 9.73 -21.33 0.67
CA GLN A 313 9.12 -22.57 0.18
C GLN A 313 7.78 -22.87 0.90
N ILE A 314 6.91 -23.64 0.25
CA ILE A 314 5.64 -24.10 0.87
C ILE A 314 5.91 -24.80 2.19
N GLY A 315 5.20 -24.39 3.24
CA GLY A 315 5.33 -24.92 4.59
C GLY A 315 6.48 -24.33 5.42
N THR A 316 7.38 -23.52 4.84
CA THR A 316 8.39 -22.77 5.59
C THR A 316 7.71 -21.70 6.46
N ALA A 317 8.15 -21.50 7.69
CA ALA A 317 7.72 -20.36 8.50
C ALA A 317 8.20 -19.04 7.88
N ALA A 318 7.32 -18.05 7.78
CA ALA A 318 7.65 -16.77 7.13
C ALA A 318 8.85 -16.07 7.79
N GLY A 319 9.04 -16.22 9.12
CA GLY A 319 10.19 -15.69 9.83
C GLY A 319 11.54 -16.30 9.43
N ALA A 320 11.54 -17.56 8.97
CA ALA A 320 12.77 -18.19 8.51
C ALA A 320 13.36 -17.53 7.24
N VAL A 321 12.51 -16.85 6.45
CA VAL A 321 12.96 -16.08 5.29
C VAL A 321 13.80 -14.87 5.73
N ASP A 322 13.34 -14.14 6.74
CA ASP A 322 14.07 -13.01 7.32
C ASP A 322 15.38 -13.49 8.00
N ASP A 323 15.29 -14.58 8.74
CA ASP A 323 16.46 -15.15 9.44
C ASP A 323 17.58 -15.52 8.47
N ALA A 324 17.26 -16.16 7.35
CA ALA A 324 18.24 -16.57 6.34
C ALA A 324 18.95 -15.36 5.67
N VAL A 325 18.21 -14.29 5.39
CA VAL A 325 18.78 -13.05 4.84
C VAL A 325 19.71 -12.38 5.86
N ARG A 326 19.28 -12.27 7.13
CA ARG A 326 20.09 -11.68 8.20
C ARG A 326 21.38 -12.46 8.44
N GLU A 327 21.31 -13.80 8.52
CA GLU A 327 22.48 -14.65 8.68
C GLU A 327 23.50 -14.40 7.54
N TYR A 328 23.04 -14.29 6.31
CA TYR A 328 23.90 -13.96 5.18
C TYR A 328 24.54 -12.58 5.33
N TYR A 329 23.77 -11.53 5.68
CA TYR A 329 24.29 -10.18 5.84
C TYR A 329 25.28 -10.07 7.01
N GLU A 330 25.01 -10.74 8.13
CA GLU A 330 25.93 -10.81 9.27
C GLU A 330 27.25 -11.50 8.89
N SER A 331 27.21 -12.54 8.04
CA SER A 331 28.42 -13.19 7.51
C SER A 331 29.27 -12.27 6.62
N LYS A 332 28.66 -11.18 6.12
CA LYS A 332 29.32 -10.13 5.33
C LYS A 332 29.73 -8.92 6.18
N GLY A 333 29.53 -8.97 7.48
CA GLY A 333 29.91 -7.91 8.41
C GLY A 333 28.86 -6.81 8.59
N TRP A 334 27.61 -7.03 8.14
CA TRP A 334 26.49 -6.11 8.32
C TRP A 334 25.65 -6.48 9.55
N GLY A 335 25.16 -5.50 10.29
CA GLY A 335 24.36 -5.77 11.47
C GLY A 335 25.17 -5.85 12.75
N PRO A 336 24.84 -6.71 13.72
CA PRO A 336 23.88 -7.82 13.68
C PRO A 336 22.40 -7.40 13.87
N LYS A 337 21.49 -8.28 13.51
CA LYS A 337 20.03 -8.10 13.63
C LYS A 337 19.56 -6.82 12.92
N TYR A 338 18.96 -5.89 13.66
CA TYR A 338 18.44 -4.62 13.14
C TYR A 338 19.44 -3.45 13.26
N LYS A 339 20.68 -3.71 13.68
CA LYS A 339 21.68 -2.65 13.79
C LYS A 339 22.14 -2.14 12.43
N VAL A 340 22.36 -0.83 12.37
CA VAL A 340 22.94 -0.12 11.22
C VAL A 340 24.44 0.10 11.52
N PRO A 341 25.33 -0.05 10.54
CA PRO A 341 25.09 -0.44 9.13
C PRO A 341 24.54 -1.87 8.99
N GLY A 342 23.42 -2.02 8.26
CA GLY A 342 22.77 -3.32 8.08
C GLY A 342 21.30 -3.23 7.68
N LEU A 343 20.57 -4.35 7.79
CA LEU A 343 19.14 -4.44 7.51
C LEU A 343 18.32 -3.99 8.72
N SER A 344 17.82 -2.76 8.69
CA SER A 344 17.11 -2.12 9.81
C SER A 344 15.62 -2.43 9.91
N HIS A 345 15.02 -3.07 8.90
CA HIS A 345 13.60 -3.42 8.84
C HIS A 345 13.39 -4.91 8.50
N ARG A 346 12.17 -5.37 8.40
CA ARG A 346 11.81 -6.73 7.96
C ARG A 346 12.24 -6.97 6.51
N THR A 347 12.46 -8.23 6.14
CA THR A 347 12.85 -8.62 4.77
C THR A 347 11.71 -8.48 3.76
N GLY A 348 10.45 -8.46 4.22
CA GLY A 348 9.29 -8.27 3.37
C GLY A 348 7.98 -8.34 4.14
N HIS A 349 6.88 -8.08 3.44
CA HIS A 349 5.53 -8.07 3.99
C HIS A 349 4.54 -8.68 3.01
N GLY A 350 3.38 -9.08 3.52
CA GLY A 350 2.25 -9.43 2.66
C GLY A 350 1.79 -8.22 1.85
N ILE A 351 1.29 -8.47 0.65
CA ILE A 351 0.78 -7.44 -0.26
C ILE A 351 -0.47 -7.93 -0.98
N GLY A 352 -1.36 -7.03 -1.35
CA GLY A 352 -2.60 -7.33 -2.07
C GLY A 352 -3.35 -6.08 -2.44
N MET A 353 -4.50 -5.83 -1.82
CA MET A 353 -5.23 -4.56 -1.96
C MET A 353 -4.62 -3.45 -1.10
N ASP A 354 -4.00 -3.79 0.02
CA ASP A 354 -3.12 -2.88 0.74
C ASP A 354 -1.66 -3.16 0.36
N GLY A 355 -0.83 -2.11 0.31
CA GLY A 355 0.62 -2.28 0.14
C GLY A 355 1.21 -3.16 1.24
N HIS A 356 0.75 -2.97 2.48
CA HIS A 356 1.15 -3.80 3.62
C HIS A 356 -0.03 -4.63 4.12
N GLU A 357 0.05 -5.95 3.94
CA GLU A 357 -0.88 -6.93 4.50
C GLU A 357 -0.13 -7.89 5.45
N ARG A 358 -0.85 -8.64 6.26
CA ARG A 358 -0.26 -9.78 6.94
C ARG A 358 -0.13 -10.95 5.94
N VAL A 359 0.88 -11.78 5.98
CA VAL A 359 1.95 -12.07 6.95
C VAL A 359 3.21 -11.32 6.57
N ASN A 360 4.23 -11.22 7.49
CA ASN A 360 5.50 -10.55 7.20
C ASN A 360 6.66 -11.55 7.19
N PHE A 361 7.66 -11.32 6.35
CA PHE A 361 8.98 -11.92 6.46
C PHE A 361 9.77 -11.17 7.55
N VAL A 362 9.55 -11.57 8.80
CA VAL A 362 10.15 -10.96 10.00
C VAL A 362 10.50 -12.03 11.01
N HIS A 363 11.61 -11.88 11.71
CA HIS A 363 12.05 -12.79 12.74
C HIS A 363 10.92 -13.21 13.70
N GLY A 364 10.76 -14.52 13.91
CA GLY A 364 9.77 -15.07 14.83
C GLY A 364 8.35 -15.23 14.28
N GLU A 365 8.05 -14.79 13.04
CA GLU A 365 6.76 -15.06 12.40
C GLU A 365 6.60 -16.56 12.11
N LYS A 366 5.57 -17.18 12.69
CA LYS A 366 5.36 -18.65 12.66
C LYS A 366 4.41 -19.10 11.56
N THR A 367 3.71 -18.19 10.91
CA THR A 367 2.78 -18.52 9.83
C THR A 367 3.53 -19.25 8.72
N ARG A 368 3.00 -20.41 8.33
CA ARG A 368 3.60 -21.21 7.26
C ARG A 368 3.14 -20.72 5.90
N LEU A 369 4.10 -20.59 4.98
CA LEU A 369 3.83 -20.20 3.61
C LEU A 369 2.98 -21.24 2.90
N ALA A 370 1.96 -20.76 2.18
CA ALA A 370 1.00 -21.59 1.47
C ALA A 370 0.62 -20.96 0.12
N PRO A 371 0.12 -21.74 -0.84
CA PRO A 371 -0.30 -21.25 -2.15
C PRO A 371 -1.28 -20.08 -2.05
N GLY A 372 -1.12 -19.09 -2.94
CA GLY A 372 -1.93 -17.87 -2.99
C GLY A 372 -1.42 -16.73 -2.09
N MET A 373 -0.50 -16.96 -1.16
CA MET A 373 0.13 -15.87 -0.41
C MET A 373 1.02 -15.03 -1.33
N CYS A 374 0.97 -13.71 -1.15
CA CYS A 374 1.78 -12.74 -1.91
C CYS A 374 2.60 -11.88 -0.94
N PHE A 375 3.85 -11.60 -1.31
CA PHE A 375 4.78 -10.87 -0.46
C PHE A 375 5.63 -9.90 -1.27
N SER A 376 6.02 -8.78 -0.65
CA SER A 376 7.24 -8.08 -1.05
C SER A 376 8.46 -8.93 -0.64
N ASN A 377 9.54 -8.75 -1.38
CA ASN A 377 10.87 -9.28 -1.05
C ASN A 377 11.85 -8.13 -1.25
N GLU A 378 12.11 -7.41 -0.14
CA GLU A 378 12.68 -6.06 -0.14
C GLU A 378 13.90 -5.90 0.81
N PRO A 379 14.82 -6.85 0.90
CA PRO A 379 15.95 -6.65 1.79
C PRO A 379 16.78 -5.43 1.37
N GLY A 380 17.25 -4.67 2.35
CA GLY A 380 18.10 -3.52 2.13
C GLY A 380 19.30 -3.49 3.08
N LEU A 381 20.35 -2.78 2.69
CA LEU A 381 21.49 -2.45 3.53
C LEU A 381 21.66 -0.94 3.60
N TYR A 382 21.74 -0.41 4.81
CA TYR A 382 21.75 1.03 5.08
C TYR A 382 22.94 1.40 5.95
N ASP A 383 23.64 2.45 5.55
CA ASP A 383 24.73 3.07 6.28
C ASP A 383 24.52 4.58 6.30
N TYR A 384 24.12 5.14 7.46
CA TYR A 384 23.78 6.56 7.60
C TYR A 384 24.92 7.53 7.29
N ASP A 385 26.16 7.05 7.33
CA ASP A 385 27.35 7.85 6.99
C ASP A 385 27.72 7.77 5.51
N SER A 386 26.98 6.97 4.71
CA SER A 386 27.33 6.69 3.33
C SER A 386 26.11 6.67 2.40
N PHE A 387 25.46 5.53 2.24
CA PHE A 387 24.27 5.34 1.41
C PHE A 387 23.50 4.07 1.80
N GLY A 388 22.31 3.92 1.25
CA GLY A 388 21.51 2.69 1.34
C GLY A 388 21.23 2.09 -0.03
N VAL A 389 21.01 0.77 -0.03
CA VAL A 389 20.55 0.01 -1.18
C VAL A 389 19.37 -0.84 -0.76
N ARG A 390 18.25 -0.76 -1.49
CA ARG A 390 17.11 -1.66 -1.40
C ARG A 390 16.75 -2.16 -2.79
N LEU A 391 16.56 -3.45 -2.91
CA LEU A 391 16.03 -4.09 -4.11
C LEU A 391 14.76 -4.83 -3.72
N GLU A 392 13.68 -4.54 -4.42
CA GLU A 392 12.37 -5.09 -4.10
C GLU A 392 11.65 -5.56 -5.34
N ASP A 393 11.19 -6.77 -5.27
CA ASP A 393 10.25 -7.37 -6.21
C ASP A 393 9.23 -8.20 -5.43
N CYS A 394 7.97 -8.14 -5.84
CA CYS A 394 6.96 -8.97 -5.22
C CYS A 394 6.98 -10.39 -5.78
N LEU A 395 6.67 -11.35 -4.89
CA LEU A 395 6.50 -12.76 -5.23
C LEU A 395 5.12 -13.27 -4.78
N TYR A 396 4.68 -14.36 -5.38
CA TYR A 396 3.50 -15.09 -4.94
C TYR A 396 3.79 -16.59 -4.83
N MET A 397 3.13 -17.24 -3.87
CA MET A 397 3.31 -18.65 -3.64
C MET A 397 2.40 -19.47 -4.58
N THR A 398 3.01 -20.31 -5.39
CA THR A 398 2.30 -21.33 -6.20
C THR A 398 2.30 -22.67 -5.46
N GLU A 399 1.58 -23.67 -5.98
CA GLU A 399 1.64 -25.05 -5.46
C GLU A 399 3.06 -25.65 -5.47
N LYS A 400 3.97 -25.09 -6.28
CA LYS A 400 5.35 -25.59 -6.47
C LYS A 400 6.40 -24.75 -5.74
N GLY A 401 6.01 -23.69 -5.03
CA GLY A 401 6.89 -22.72 -4.39
C GLY A 401 6.72 -21.31 -4.93
N PRO A 402 7.67 -20.39 -4.65
CA PRO A 402 7.56 -18.99 -5.03
C PRO A 402 7.69 -18.76 -6.54
N ALA A 403 6.96 -17.77 -7.02
CA ALA A 403 7.10 -17.22 -8.37
C ALA A 403 7.15 -15.69 -8.29
N TRP A 404 7.92 -15.06 -9.16
CA TRP A 404 8.04 -13.61 -9.24
C TRP A 404 6.88 -12.97 -10.00
N PHE A 405 6.39 -11.83 -9.54
CA PHE A 405 5.60 -10.91 -10.36
C PHE A 405 6.52 -10.17 -11.35
N SER A 406 7.66 -9.68 -10.86
CA SER A 406 8.75 -9.12 -11.65
C SER A 406 10.04 -9.83 -11.33
N VAL A 407 10.82 -10.18 -12.35
CA VAL A 407 12.15 -10.78 -12.16
C VAL A 407 13.12 -9.66 -11.78
N PRO A 408 13.81 -9.77 -10.63
CA PRO A 408 14.79 -8.79 -10.21
C PRO A 408 15.87 -8.53 -11.27
N PRO A 409 16.47 -7.34 -11.32
CA PRO A 409 17.59 -7.05 -12.21
C PRO A 409 18.81 -7.92 -11.88
N ASP A 410 19.56 -8.28 -12.93
CA ASP A 410 20.75 -9.13 -12.79
C ASP A 410 21.99 -8.31 -12.40
N SER A 411 22.01 -7.01 -12.64
CA SER A 411 23.13 -6.12 -12.35
C SER A 411 22.70 -4.69 -12.08
N LEU A 412 23.56 -3.96 -11.38
CA LEU A 412 23.42 -2.50 -11.15
C LEU A 412 23.36 -1.70 -12.46
N ASP A 413 23.99 -2.18 -13.53
CA ASP A 413 24.05 -1.53 -14.84
C ASP A 413 22.76 -1.69 -15.67
N SER A 414 21.88 -2.63 -15.27
CA SER A 414 20.57 -2.86 -15.88
C SER A 414 19.47 -2.94 -14.81
N PRO A 415 19.19 -1.83 -14.11
CA PRO A 415 18.52 -1.85 -12.80
C PRO A 415 17.03 -2.12 -12.82
N VAL A 416 16.34 -2.07 -13.97
CA VAL A 416 14.87 -2.10 -13.98
C VAL A 416 14.29 -3.51 -13.85
N GLY A 417 14.95 -4.52 -14.40
CA GLY A 417 14.41 -5.88 -14.43
C GLY A 417 13.33 -6.10 -15.49
N LYS A 418 12.57 -7.20 -15.40
CA LYS A 418 11.54 -7.62 -16.36
C LYS A 418 10.35 -8.28 -15.66
N MET A 419 9.24 -8.48 -16.41
CA MET A 419 8.10 -9.27 -15.90
C MET A 419 8.49 -10.74 -15.69
N GLY A 420 7.92 -11.33 -14.65
CA GLY A 420 8.10 -12.73 -14.25
C GLY A 420 7.16 -13.69 -14.96
#